data_5367b85cebe29b40a309b06d8e7ffe34
#
_entry.id   5367b85cebe29b40a309b06d8e7ffe34
#
_cell.length_a   1.000
_cell.length_b   1.000
_cell.length_c   1.000
_cell.angle_alpha   90.00
_cell.angle_beta   90.00
_cell.angle_gamma   90.00
#
_symmetry.space_group_name_H-M   'P 1'
#
loop_
_entity.id
_entity.type
_entity.pdbx_description
1 polymer ?
#
loop_
_entity_poly.entity_id
_entity_poly.type
_entity_poly.pdbx_seq_one_letter_code
_entity_poly.pdbx_strand_id
1 'polypeptide(L)'
;GLTSTNYTPENLCRASMEGATLGLRYGLEVLMAQGIEPTEIRLVGGGARSRLWRQMVADIFDRPVICPEFDEAGAMGAALQAMWCYLREKEGGASLKELTDDFVSLDEDSRALPETSNVIQYADVYQRYTQLKEKLWDSTEN
;
A
#
# COMPACT_ATOMS: atom_id res chain seq x y z
N GLY A 1 10.95 21.78 4.54
CA GLY A 1 9.93 22.77 4.82
C GLY A 1 9.50 23.55 3.58
N LEU A 2 8.42 24.30 3.69
CA LEU A 2 7.93 25.15 2.59
C LEU A 2 8.83 26.36 2.39
N THR A 3 9.13 26.69 1.13
CA THR A 3 9.86 27.87 0.70
C THR A 3 9.12 28.53 -0.46
N SER A 4 9.46 29.78 -0.80
CA SER A 4 8.86 30.47 -1.95
C SER A 4 9.15 29.77 -3.30
N THR A 5 10.19 28.95 -3.35
CA THR A 5 10.60 28.23 -4.58
C THR A 5 9.99 26.84 -4.73
N ASN A 6 9.52 26.22 -3.64
CA ASN A 6 8.93 24.88 -3.67
C ASN A 6 7.40 24.87 -3.42
N TYR A 7 6.79 26.00 -3.14
CA TYR A 7 5.35 26.13 -2.95
C TYR A 7 4.65 26.20 -4.30
N THR A 8 4.50 25.06 -4.95
CA THR A 8 3.80 24.89 -6.23
C THR A 8 2.68 23.86 -6.10
N PRO A 9 1.63 23.91 -6.94
CA PRO A 9 0.55 22.93 -6.92
C PRO A 9 1.06 21.49 -7.08
N GLU A 10 2.06 21.26 -7.94
CA GLU A 10 2.65 19.96 -8.20
C GLU A 10 3.33 19.40 -6.96
N ASN A 11 4.12 20.22 -6.28
CA ASN A 11 4.80 19.82 -5.05
C ASN A 11 3.81 19.55 -3.90
N LEU A 12 2.73 20.33 -3.81
CA LEU A 12 1.68 20.09 -2.82
C LEU A 12 0.96 18.77 -3.09
N CYS A 13 0.61 18.50 -4.36
CA CYS A 13 -0.02 17.25 -4.75
C CYS A 13 0.91 16.05 -4.43
N ARG A 14 2.18 16.16 -4.80
CA ARG A 14 3.18 15.12 -4.50
C ARG A 14 3.33 14.90 -2.99
N ALA A 15 3.46 15.96 -2.21
CA ALA A 15 3.59 15.88 -0.76
C ALA A 15 2.37 15.21 -0.10
N SER A 16 1.16 15.45 -0.63
CA SER A 16 -0.07 14.80 -0.15
C SER A 16 -0.05 13.28 -0.43
N MET A 17 0.39 12.89 -1.63
CA MET A 17 0.53 11.47 -2.00
C MET A 17 1.62 10.78 -1.14
N GLU A 18 2.77 11.43 -0.96
CA GLU A 18 3.85 10.93 -0.11
C GLU A 18 3.41 10.78 1.34
N GLY A 19 2.74 11.79 1.89
CA GLY A 19 2.24 11.76 3.27
C GLY A 19 1.26 10.62 3.52
N ALA A 20 0.31 10.41 2.61
CA ALA A 20 -0.62 9.28 2.68
C ALA A 20 0.12 7.93 2.61
N THR A 21 1.09 7.81 1.71
CA THR A 21 1.87 6.58 1.53
C THR A 21 2.79 6.28 2.72
N LEU A 22 3.40 7.31 3.33
CA LEU A 22 4.21 7.16 4.56
C LEU A 22 3.35 6.71 5.75
N GLY A 23 2.11 7.19 5.85
CA GLY A 23 1.15 6.71 6.84
C GLY A 23 0.81 5.23 6.68
N LEU A 24 0.62 4.77 5.44
CA LEU A 24 0.41 3.35 5.13
C LEU A 24 1.65 2.50 5.46
N ARG A 25 2.85 3.00 5.16
CA ARG A 25 4.11 2.33 5.54
C ARG A 25 4.21 2.16 7.05
N TYR A 26 3.86 3.19 7.82
CA TYR A 26 3.83 3.09 9.28
C TYR A 26 2.89 1.98 9.76
N GLY A 27 1.69 1.87 9.17
CA GLY A 27 0.76 0.76 9.46
C GLY A 27 1.35 -0.61 9.13
N LEU A 28 2.07 -0.73 8.01
CA LEU A 28 2.74 -1.98 7.65
C LEU A 28 3.85 -2.34 8.64
N GLU A 29 4.64 -1.39 9.12
CA GLU A 29 5.68 -1.66 10.12
C GLU A 29 5.10 -2.21 11.44
N VAL A 30 3.92 -1.73 11.84
CA VAL A 30 3.21 -2.29 13.00
C VAL A 30 2.85 -3.77 12.76
N LEU A 31 2.42 -4.13 11.55
CA LEU A 31 2.15 -5.52 11.19
C LEU A 31 3.43 -6.37 11.12
N MET A 32 4.50 -5.80 10.58
CA MET A 32 5.81 -6.47 10.52
C MET A 32 6.36 -6.74 11.92
N ALA A 33 6.14 -5.86 12.88
CA ALA A 33 6.49 -6.08 14.27
C ALA A 33 5.72 -7.26 14.92
N GLN A 34 4.61 -7.70 14.31
CA GLN A 34 3.86 -8.90 14.70
C GLN A 34 4.29 -10.16 13.93
N GLY A 35 5.40 -10.10 13.20
CA GLY A 35 5.95 -11.24 12.44
C GLY A 35 5.39 -11.41 11.02
N ILE A 36 4.67 -10.43 10.48
CA ILE A 36 4.22 -10.46 9.08
C ILE A 36 5.34 -9.92 8.20
N GLU A 37 5.85 -10.73 7.28
CA GLU A 37 6.90 -10.34 6.33
C GLU A 37 6.33 -10.31 4.90
N PRO A 38 5.83 -9.16 4.42
CA PRO A 38 5.31 -9.04 3.07
C PRO A 38 6.44 -9.10 2.05
N THR A 39 6.25 -9.90 1.02
CA THR A 39 7.18 -9.99 -0.13
C THR A 39 6.74 -9.11 -1.29
N GLU A 40 5.47 -8.72 -1.34
CA GLU A 40 4.85 -7.95 -2.42
C GLU A 40 3.69 -7.12 -1.87
N ILE A 41 3.46 -5.95 -2.44
CA ILE A 41 2.33 -5.08 -2.15
C ILE A 41 1.31 -5.18 -3.29
N ARG A 42 0.09 -5.60 -2.98
CA ARG A 42 -1.03 -5.57 -3.92
C ARG A 42 -1.80 -4.26 -3.76
N LEU A 43 -1.62 -3.36 -4.72
CA LEU A 43 -2.24 -2.03 -4.67
C LEU A 43 -3.60 -2.05 -5.36
N VAL A 44 -4.63 -1.56 -4.66
CA VAL A 44 -6.02 -1.53 -5.13
C VAL A 44 -6.63 -0.13 -5.00
N GLY A 45 -7.74 0.09 -5.69
CA GLY A 45 -8.47 1.35 -5.65
C GLY A 45 -7.98 2.38 -6.66
N GLY A 46 -8.60 3.56 -6.68
CA GLY A 46 -8.38 4.58 -7.71
C GLY A 46 -6.93 5.04 -7.87
N GLY A 47 -6.16 5.10 -6.78
CA GLY A 47 -4.74 5.44 -6.82
C GLY A 47 -3.86 4.44 -7.57
N ALA A 48 -4.27 3.16 -7.60
CA ALA A 48 -3.56 2.10 -8.30
C ALA A 48 -3.43 2.32 -9.81
N ARG A 49 -4.34 3.10 -10.41
CA ARG A 49 -4.27 3.49 -11.84
C ARG A 49 -3.11 4.43 -12.16
N SER A 50 -2.58 5.15 -11.17
CA SER A 50 -1.47 6.08 -11.35
C SER A 50 -0.13 5.34 -11.33
N ARG A 51 0.56 5.31 -12.49
CA ARG A 51 1.93 4.76 -12.56
C ARG A 51 2.88 5.44 -11.58
N LEU A 52 2.75 6.77 -11.44
CA LEU A 52 3.56 7.54 -10.51
C LEU A 52 3.32 7.09 -9.06
N TRP A 53 2.06 6.85 -8.68
CA TRP A 53 1.77 6.41 -7.32
C TRP A 53 2.22 4.97 -7.07
N ARG A 54 2.05 4.05 -8.04
CA ARG A 54 2.58 2.68 -7.93
C ARG A 54 4.09 2.69 -7.66
N GLN A 55 4.85 3.48 -8.44
CA GLN A 55 6.29 3.63 -8.24
C GLN A 55 6.62 4.22 -6.86
N MET A 56 5.92 5.28 -6.45
CA MET A 56 6.10 5.88 -5.14
C MET A 56 5.84 4.88 -4.00
N VAL A 57 4.80 4.06 -4.11
CA VAL A 57 4.53 2.99 -3.13
C VAL A 57 5.66 1.98 -3.13
N ALA A 58 6.12 1.51 -4.29
CA ALA A 58 7.24 0.56 -4.38
C ALA A 58 8.50 1.10 -3.69
N ASP A 59 8.84 2.37 -3.95
CA ASP A 59 10.02 3.03 -3.41
C ASP A 59 9.91 3.28 -1.88
N ILE A 60 8.74 3.73 -1.41
CA ILE A 60 8.51 4.01 0.01
C ILE A 60 8.47 2.72 0.84
N PHE A 61 7.87 1.65 0.31
CA PHE A 61 7.76 0.37 1.03
C PHE A 61 8.99 -0.53 0.85
N ASP A 62 9.87 -0.21 -0.11
CA ASP A 62 10.97 -1.08 -0.53
C ASP A 62 10.50 -2.49 -0.86
N ARG A 63 9.40 -2.57 -1.61
CA ARG A 63 8.77 -3.85 -2.03
C ARG A 63 8.19 -3.72 -3.44
N PRO A 64 8.20 -4.80 -4.22
CA PRO A 64 7.45 -4.83 -5.47
C PRO A 64 5.98 -4.50 -5.25
N VAL A 65 5.40 -3.72 -6.17
CA VAL A 65 3.98 -3.40 -6.21
C VAL A 65 3.37 -4.00 -7.45
N ILE A 66 2.18 -4.56 -7.34
CA ILE A 66 1.38 -5.06 -8.46
C ILE A 66 -0.10 -4.78 -8.20
N CYS A 67 -0.89 -4.65 -9.25
CA CYS A 67 -2.34 -4.45 -9.14
C CYS A 67 -3.09 -5.71 -9.61
N PRO A 68 -4.25 -6.03 -9.05
CA PRO A 68 -5.14 -7.00 -9.66
C PRO A 68 -5.73 -6.44 -10.96
N GLU A 69 -6.16 -7.34 -11.86
CA GLU A 69 -6.78 -6.97 -13.15
C GLU A 69 -8.16 -6.31 -13.02
N PHE A 70 -8.73 -6.26 -11.82
CA PHE A 70 -10.05 -5.67 -11.55
C PHE A 70 -9.95 -4.47 -10.61
N ASP A 71 -10.80 -3.47 -10.85
CA ASP A 71 -10.80 -2.22 -10.07
C ASP A 71 -11.48 -2.34 -8.71
N GLU A 72 -12.55 -3.15 -8.62
CA GLU A 72 -13.45 -3.21 -7.46
C GLU A 72 -13.05 -4.35 -6.49
N ALA A 73 -11.87 -4.22 -5.89
CA ALA A 73 -11.32 -5.24 -4.98
C ALA A 73 -12.23 -5.55 -3.77
N GLY A 74 -12.95 -4.55 -3.26
CA GLY A 74 -13.92 -4.76 -2.18
C GLY A 74 -15.08 -5.66 -2.58
N ALA A 75 -15.65 -5.43 -3.78
CA ALA A 75 -16.73 -6.24 -4.31
C ALA A 75 -16.26 -7.68 -4.61
N MET A 76 -15.05 -7.81 -5.20
CA MET A 76 -14.46 -9.13 -5.45
C MET A 76 -14.23 -9.89 -4.14
N GLY A 77 -13.65 -9.24 -3.12
CA GLY A 77 -13.44 -9.87 -1.83
C GLY A 77 -14.73 -10.35 -1.16
N ALA A 78 -15.80 -9.55 -1.24
CA ALA A 78 -17.13 -9.93 -0.73
C ALA A 78 -17.72 -11.12 -1.49
N ALA A 79 -17.57 -11.16 -2.83
CA ALA A 79 -18.02 -12.27 -3.65
C ALA A 79 -17.27 -13.57 -3.34
N LEU A 80 -15.95 -13.50 -3.21
CA LEU A 80 -15.11 -14.66 -2.83
C LEU A 80 -15.46 -15.18 -1.44
N GLN A 81 -15.72 -14.29 -0.49
CA GLN A 81 -16.14 -14.68 0.85
C GLN A 81 -17.52 -15.38 0.84
N ALA A 82 -18.48 -14.84 0.11
CA ALA A 82 -19.80 -15.45 -0.03
C ALA A 82 -19.72 -16.85 -0.70
N MET A 83 -18.91 -16.96 -1.75
CA MET A 83 -18.65 -18.23 -2.43
C MET A 83 -17.98 -19.24 -1.49
N TRP A 84 -16.98 -18.82 -0.74
CA TRP A 84 -16.31 -19.67 0.24
C TRP A 84 -17.26 -20.19 1.32
N CYS A 85 -18.11 -19.33 1.88
CA CYS A 85 -19.13 -19.75 2.86
C CYS A 85 -20.08 -20.78 2.25
N TYR A 86 -20.57 -20.55 1.03
CA TYR A 86 -21.49 -21.46 0.36
C TYR A 86 -20.88 -22.84 0.10
N LEU A 87 -19.65 -22.88 -0.44
CA LEU A 87 -18.95 -24.14 -0.74
C LEU A 87 -18.60 -24.91 0.54
N ARG A 88 -18.23 -24.20 1.60
CA ARG A 88 -17.93 -24.81 2.90
C ARG A 88 -19.16 -25.51 3.53
N GLU A 89 -20.34 -24.93 3.36
CA GLU A 89 -21.58 -25.54 3.87
C GLU A 89 -22.03 -26.75 3.04
N LYS A 90 -21.85 -26.71 1.73
CA LYS A 90 -22.38 -27.72 0.81
C LYS A 90 -21.41 -28.87 0.53
N GLU A 91 -20.14 -28.58 0.33
CA GLU A 91 -19.17 -29.51 -0.25
C GLU A 91 -17.98 -29.80 0.69
N GLY A 92 -17.92 -29.16 1.83
CA GLY A 92 -16.95 -29.48 2.88
C GLY A 92 -15.52 -29.06 2.61
N GLY A 93 -15.22 -28.14 1.62
CA GLY A 93 -13.85 -27.94 1.54
C GLY A 93 -13.07 -27.06 0.58
N ALA A 94 -13.59 -26.08 -0.08
CA ALA A 94 -12.67 -25.12 -0.72
C ALA A 94 -12.01 -24.21 0.35
N SER A 95 -10.70 -24.04 0.30
CA SER A 95 -10.02 -23.02 1.11
C SER A 95 -10.18 -21.65 0.46
N LEU A 96 -10.21 -20.59 1.27
CA LEU A 96 -10.24 -19.23 0.73
C LEU A 96 -9.03 -18.93 -0.16
N LYS A 97 -7.88 -19.55 0.16
CA LYS A 97 -6.66 -19.42 -0.64
C LYS A 97 -6.84 -20.00 -2.04
N GLU A 98 -7.39 -21.20 -2.19
CA GLU A 98 -7.66 -21.81 -3.51
C GLU A 98 -8.58 -20.92 -4.34
N LEU A 99 -9.66 -20.40 -3.74
CA LEU A 99 -10.54 -19.46 -4.43
C LEU A 99 -9.85 -18.16 -4.86
N THR A 100 -8.99 -17.60 -4.01
CA THR A 100 -8.23 -16.40 -4.40
C THR A 100 -7.22 -16.70 -5.50
N ASP A 101 -6.57 -17.85 -5.48
CA ASP A 101 -5.61 -18.25 -6.52
C ASP A 101 -6.32 -18.47 -7.88
N ASP A 102 -7.56 -18.96 -7.87
CA ASP A 102 -8.34 -19.24 -9.09
C ASP A 102 -8.97 -17.98 -9.71
N PHE A 103 -9.40 -17.01 -8.89
CA PHE A 103 -10.22 -15.88 -9.34
C PHE A 103 -9.52 -14.52 -9.29
N VAL A 104 -8.33 -14.40 -8.69
CA VAL A 104 -7.60 -13.15 -8.59
C VAL A 104 -6.39 -13.16 -9.52
N SER A 105 -6.57 -12.66 -10.74
CA SER A 105 -5.48 -12.41 -11.68
C SER A 105 -4.77 -11.09 -11.36
N LEU A 106 -3.47 -11.05 -11.60
CA LEU A 106 -2.62 -9.88 -11.41
C LEU A 106 -2.20 -9.31 -12.76
N ASP A 107 -2.27 -7.98 -12.88
CA ASP A 107 -1.82 -7.23 -14.06
C ASP A 107 -0.30 -7.01 -14.00
N GLU A 108 0.45 -7.85 -14.71
CA GLU A 108 1.93 -7.76 -14.76
C GLU A 108 2.41 -6.44 -15.40
N ASP A 109 1.65 -5.79 -16.26
CA ASP A 109 1.97 -4.48 -16.82
C ASP A 109 1.87 -3.36 -15.78
N SER A 110 1.16 -3.62 -14.70
CA SER A 110 1.07 -2.70 -13.56
C SER A 110 2.29 -2.74 -12.64
N ARG A 111 3.14 -3.76 -12.75
CA ARG A 111 4.24 -4.01 -11.82
C ARG A 111 5.21 -2.84 -11.73
N ALA A 112 5.52 -2.43 -10.50
CA ALA A 112 6.54 -1.45 -10.18
C ALA A 112 7.54 -2.07 -9.20
N LEU A 113 8.82 -1.93 -9.51
CA LEU A 113 9.91 -2.38 -8.65
C LEU A 113 10.53 -1.19 -7.93
N PRO A 114 10.99 -1.34 -6.68
CA PRO A 114 11.63 -0.27 -5.96
C PRO A 114 12.95 0.14 -6.64
N GLU A 115 13.17 1.45 -6.79
CA GLU A 115 14.41 2.02 -7.28
C GLU A 115 15.34 2.34 -6.10
N THR A 116 16.49 1.72 -6.04
CA THR A 116 17.43 1.83 -4.89
C THR A 116 17.74 3.28 -4.50
N SER A 117 17.90 4.17 -5.47
CA SER A 117 18.17 5.60 -5.21
C SER A 117 17.01 6.29 -4.50
N ASN A 118 15.77 5.95 -4.87
CA ASN A 118 14.56 6.49 -4.27
C ASN A 118 14.30 5.87 -2.88
N VAL A 119 14.52 4.57 -2.74
CA VAL A 119 14.41 3.87 -1.45
C VAL A 119 15.27 4.53 -0.38
N ILE A 120 16.54 4.85 -0.70
CA ILE A 120 17.46 5.53 0.22
C ILE A 120 16.91 6.91 0.61
N GLN A 121 16.42 7.68 -0.37
CA GLN A 121 15.84 9.00 -0.10
C GLN A 121 14.57 8.91 0.76
N TYR A 122 13.68 7.97 0.46
CA TYR A 122 12.46 7.79 1.23
C TYR A 122 12.70 7.21 2.63
N ALA A 123 13.78 6.48 2.86
CA ALA A 123 14.16 6.06 4.21
C ALA A 123 14.43 7.27 5.12
N ASP A 124 15.18 8.28 4.63
CA ASP A 124 15.42 9.53 5.37
C ASP A 124 14.12 10.34 5.57
N VAL A 125 13.29 10.43 4.54
CA VAL A 125 11.98 11.12 4.63
C VAL A 125 11.09 10.44 5.67
N TYR A 126 11.05 9.11 5.67
CA TYR A 126 10.25 8.33 6.60
C TYR A 126 10.73 8.48 8.06
N GLN A 127 12.04 8.50 8.28
CA GLN A 127 12.60 8.76 9.60
C GLN A 127 12.16 10.13 10.14
N ARG A 128 12.19 11.16 9.30
CA ARG A 128 11.68 12.50 9.67
C ARG A 128 10.17 12.51 9.92
N TYR A 129 9.41 11.76 9.15
CA TYR A 129 7.97 11.61 9.33
C TYR A 129 7.64 10.99 10.70
N THR A 130 8.30 9.91 11.10
CA THR A 130 8.07 9.24 12.39
C THR A 130 8.46 10.13 13.57
N GLN A 131 9.57 10.83 13.49
CA GLN A 131 10.00 11.80 14.51
C GLN A 131 8.99 12.97 14.67
N LEU A 132 8.44 13.46 13.57
CA LEU A 132 7.44 14.52 13.62
C LEU A 132 6.12 14.01 14.24
N LYS A 133 5.70 12.80 13.88
CA LYS A 133 4.52 12.14 14.45
C LYS A 133 4.64 12.02 15.97
N GLU A 134 5.78 11.55 16.49
CA GLU A 134 6.03 11.42 17.93
C GLU A 134 5.92 12.78 18.64
N LYS A 135 6.58 13.81 18.12
CA LYS A 135 6.49 15.17 18.68
C LYS A 135 5.09 15.73 18.72
N LEU A 136 4.27 15.46 17.68
CA LEU A 136 2.89 15.93 17.63
C LEU A 136 2.00 15.16 18.59
N TRP A 137 2.24 13.86 18.78
CA TRP A 137 1.47 13.03 19.72
C TRP A 137 1.76 13.42 21.16
N ASP A 138 3.01 13.53 21.54
CA ASP A 138 3.42 13.94 22.89
C ASP A 138 2.89 15.34 23.28
N SER A 139 2.69 16.23 22.29
CA SER A 139 2.15 17.56 22.53
C SER A 139 0.62 17.58 22.75
N THR A 140 -0.08 16.48 22.48
CA THR A 140 -1.55 16.37 22.67
C THR A 140 -1.93 15.70 23.98
N GLU A 141 -1.00 15.08 24.71
CA GLU A 141 -1.22 14.45 26.02
C GLU A 141 -0.94 15.39 27.22
N ASN A 142 -0.55 16.64 26.98
CA ASN A 142 -0.37 17.71 27.99
C ASN A 142 -1.45 18.79 27.81
#